data_29a468d516a06541e7dd20ceae682800
#
_entry.id   29a468d516a06541e7dd20ceae682800
#
_cell.length_a   1.000
_cell.length_b   1.000
_cell.length_c   1.000
_cell.angle_alpha   90.00
_cell.angle_beta   90.00
_cell.angle_gamma   90.00
#
_symmetry.space_group_name_H-M   'P 1'
#
loop_
_entity.id
_entity.type
_entity.pdbx_description
1 polymer ?
#
loop_
_entity_poly.entity_id
_entity_poly.type
_entity_poly.pdbx_seq_one_letter_code
_entity_poly.pdbx_strand_id
1 'polypeptide(L)'
;MSPAELHADSIVIDGLIIAKWNRDLFEDMRKGGLTAANCTVSVWEGFQATINNIVASQTLIRENSDLVIPVKTTADIRRAKEQGKTGIIFGFQNAHAFEDQLGYVEIFKQLGVGVAVSYTHLRAHETEADL
;
A
#
# COMPACT_ATOMS: atom_id res chain seq x y z
N MET A 1 -7.54 15.54 -26.21
CA MET A 1 -7.03 14.46 -25.32
C MET A 1 -8.11 13.41 -25.19
N SER A 2 -7.84 12.21 -25.66
CA SER A 2 -8.76 11.07 -25.49
C SER A 2 -8.73 10.56 -24.04
N PRO A 3 -9.74 9.78 -23.61
CA PRO A 3 -9.72 9.16 -22.27
C PRO A 3 -8.47 8.30 -22.04
N ALA A 4 -7.97 7.61 -23.06
CA ALA A 4 -6.77 6.79 -22.97
C ALA A 4 -5.49 7.64 -22.79
N GLU A 5 -5.39 8.76 -23.50
CA GLU A 5 -4.27 9.71 -23.34
C GLU A 5 -4.32 10.36 -21.96
N LEU A 6 -5.50 10.75 -21.48
CA LEU A 6 -5.67 11.30 -20.14
C LEU A 6 -5.24 10.29 -19.07
N HIS A 7 -5.67 9.02 -19.19
CA HIS A 7 -5.27 7.97 -18.26
C HIS A 7 -3.75 7.74 -18.29
N ALA A 8 -3.15 7.68 -19.47
CA ALA A 8 -1.71 7.49 -19.62
C ALA A 8 -0.88 8.64 -19.01
N ASP A 9 -1.38 9.87 -19.10
CA ASP A 9 -0.70 11.06 -18.55
C ASP A 9 -0.91 11.25 -17.04
N SER A 10 -2.04 10.78 -16.52
CA SER A 10 -2.43 10.95 -15.12
C SER A 10 -1.58 10.12 -14.16
N ILE A 11 -1.44 10.61 -12.91
CA ILE A 11 -1.02 9.79 -11.77
C ILE A 11 -2.25 9.03 -11.27
N VAL A 12 -2.22 7.71 -11.41
CA VAL A 12 -3.32 6.82 -11.01
C VAL A 12 -2.91 6.04 -9.78
N ILE A 13 -3.66 6.20 -8.68
CA ILE A 13 -3.36 5.56 -7.40
C ILE A 13 -4.53 4.70 -6.97
N ASP A 14 -4.30 3.42 -6.69
CA ASP A 14 -5.26 2.58 -6.01
C ASP A 14 -5.14 2.78 -4.50
N GLY A 15 -6.26 3.14 -3.86
CA GLY A 15 -6.31 3.49 -2.44
C GLY A 15 -6.19 2.30 -1.50
N LEU A 16 -6.45 1.07 -1.95
CA LEU A 16 -6.35 -0.13 -1.13
C LEU A 16 -6.34 -1.40 -1.98
N ILE A 17 -5.26 -2.15 -1.92
CA ILE A 17 -5.18 -3.48 -2.52
C ILE A 17 -4.94 -4.53 -1.44
N ILE A 18 -5.84 -5.51 -1.38
CA ILE A 18 -5.68 -6.74 -0.61
C ILE A 18 -5.55 -7.87 -1.61
N ALA A 19 -4.35 -8.39 -1.75
CA ALA A 19 -4.08 -9.47 -2.69
C ALA A 19 -2.91 -10.33 -2.22
N LYS A 20 -2.76 -11.51 -2.83
CA LYS A 20 -1.53 -12.27 -2.73
C LYS A 20 -0.50 -11.67 -3.67
N TRP A 21 0.48 -10.98 -3.11
CA TRP A 21 1.54 -10.28 -3.82
C TRP A 21 2.46 -11.26 -4.53
N ASN A 22 2.65 -11.02 -5.82
CA ASN A 22 3.56 -11.79 -6.67
C ASN A 22 3.91 -10.96 -7.92
N ARG A 23 4.80 -11.49 -8.74
CA ARG A 23 5.23 -10.83 -9.97
C ARG A 23 4.08 -10.57 -10.95
N ASP A 24 3.18 -11.54 -11.13
CA ASP A 24 2.07 -11.43 -12.07
C ASP A 24 1.17 -10.24 -11.72
N LEU A 25 0.87 -10.05 -10.42
CA LEU A 25 0.12 -8.89 -9.95
C LEU A 25 0.84 -7.57 -10.27
N PHE A 26 2.14 -7.50 -10.09
CA PHE A 26 2.91 -6.30 -10.43
C PHE A 26 2.91 -6.01 -11.94
N GLU A 27 2.97 -7.04 -12.76
CA GLU A 27 2.81 -6.90 -14.21
C GLU A 27 1.43 -6.38 -14.60
N ASP A 28 0.39 -6.88 -13.95
CA ASP A 28 -0.99 -6.44 -14.21
C ASP A 28 -1.24 -5.01 -13.74
N MET A 29 -0.71 -4.61 -12.59
CA MET A 29 -0.73 -3.21 -12.14
C MET A 29 -0.09 -2.28 -13.18
N ARG A 30 1.06 -2.68 -13.70
CA ARG A 30 1.78 -1.90 -14.72
C ARG A 30 1.01 -1.85 -16.05
N LYS A 31 0.46 -2.97 -16.53
CA LYS A 31 -0.39 -3.03 -17.72
C LYS A 31 -1.65 -2.17 -17.56
N GLY A 32 -2.23 -2.14 -16.35
CA GLY A 32 -3.37 -1.30 -16.00
C GLY A 32 -3.04 0.19 -15.84
N GLY A 33 -1.78 0.58 -15.93
CA GLY A 33 -1.36 1.97 -15.84
C GLY A 33 -1.37 2.54 -14.41
N LEU A 34 -1.36 1.69 -13.37
CA LEU A 34 -1.24 2.14 -11.99
C LEU A 34 0.12 2.78 -11.74
N THR A 35 0.12 4.03 -11.28
CA THR A 35 1.34 4.73 -10.86
C THR A 35 1.76 4.32 -9.47
N ALA A 36 0.79 4.15 -8.56
CA ALA A 36 1.04 3.65 -7.21
C ALA A 36 -0.15 2.88 -6.66
N ALA A 37 0.10 2.05 -5.66
CA ALA A 37 -0.93 1.31 -4.96
C ALA A 37 -0.66 1.26 -3.46
N ASN A 38 -1.71 1.46 -2.66
CA ASN A 38 -1.68 1.23 -1.22
C ASN A 38 -1.85 -0.27 -0.95
N CYS A 39 -0.79 -0.87 -0.49
CA CYS A 39 -0.63 -2.30 -0.38
C CYS A 39 -0.72 -2.73 1.06
N THR A 40 -1.73 -3.53 1.38
CA THR A 40 -2.00 -3.99 2.73
C THR A 40 -0.91 -4.92 3.22
N VAL A 41 -0.22 -4.53 4.29
CA VAL A 41 0.77 -5.35 5.01
C VAL A 41 0.28 -5.77 6.39
N SER A 42 -0.85 -5.24 6.84
CA SER A 42 -1.53 -5.64 8.07
C SER A 42 -3.04 -5.45 7.95
N VAL A 43 -3.79 -6.47 8.38
CA VAL A 43 -5.25 -6.42 8.56
C VAL A 43 -5.57 -6.59 10.04
N TRP A 44 -5.28 -7.76 10.62
CA TRP A 44 -5.57 -8.11 12.01
C TRP A 44 -4.30 -8.48 12.79
N GLU A 45 -3.15 -8.43 12.14
CA GLU A 45 -1.88 -8.81 12.71
C GLU A 45 -1.43 -7.80 13.76
N GLY A 46 -0.87 -8.30 14.86
CA GLY A 46 -0.16 -7.50 15.85
C GLY A 46 1.21 -7.05 15.36
N PHE A 47 1.96 -6.36 16.20
CA PHE A 47 3.23 -5.72 15.85
C PHE A 47 4.22 -6.69 15.18
N GLN A 48 4.55 -7.82 15.82
CA GLN A 48 5.57 -8.73 15.32
C GLN A 48 5.20 -9.34 13.96
N ALA A 49 3.95 -9.80 13.81
CA ALA A 49 3.49 -10.39 12.56
C ALA A 49 3.49 -9.35 11.43
N THR A 50 3.12 -8.11 11.73
CA THR A 50 3.16 -7.00 10.77
C THR A 50 4.59 -6.68 10.34
N ILE A 51 5.56 -6.69 11.25
CA ILE A 51 6.99 -6.54 10.91
C ILE A 51 7.44 -7.64 9.95
N ASN A 52 7.05 -8.89 10.20
CA ASN A 52 7.37 -10.01 9.31
C ASN A 52 6.78 -9.82 7.91
N ASN A 53 5.54 -9.33 7.81
CA ASN A 53 4.90 -9.02 6.55
C ASN A 53 5.62 -7.89 5.79
N ILE A 54 6.05 -6.85 6.49
CA ILE A 54 6.83 -5.75 5.91
C ILE A 54 8.17 -6.28 5.36
N VAL A 55 8.89 -7.11 6.12
CA VAL A 55 10.15 -7.71 5.67
C VAL A 55 9.96 -8.55 4.41
N ALA A 56 8.93 -9.40 4.38
CA ALA A 56 8.61 -10.21 3.21
C ALA A 56 8.26 -9.33 1.99
N SER A 57 7.45 -8.29 2.19
CA SER A 57 7.06 -7.36 1.14
C SER A 57 8.24 -6.56 0.60
N GLN A 58 9.15 -6.11 1.46
CA GLN A 58 10.38 -5.43 1.04
C GLN A 58 11.28 -6.35 0.20
N THR A 59 11.36 -7.63 0.55
CA THR A 59 12.11 -8.60 -0.23
C THR A 59 11.49 -8.78 -1.61
N LEU A 60 10.18 -8.97 -1.67
CA LEU A 60 9.46 -9.10 -2.93
C LEU A 60 9.61 -7.87 -3.84
N ILE A 61 9.56 -6.66 -3.29
CA ILE A 61 9.80 -5.42 -4.03
C ILE A 61 11.22 -5.40 -4.61
N ARG A 62 12.24 -5.78 -3.83
CA ARG A 62 13.63 -5.82 -4.31
C ARG A 62 13.81 -6.82 -5.45
N GLU A 63 13.22 -8.00 -5.34
CA GLU A 63 13.27 -9.05 -6.36
C GLU A 63 12.55 -8.66 -7.66
N ASN A 64 11.60 -7.73 -7.58
CA ASN A 64 10.83 -7.23 -8.72
C ASN A 64 11.09 -5.73 -8.99
N SER A 65 12.29 -5.26 -8.73
CA SER A 65 12.68 -3.85 -8.88
C SER A 65 12.63 -3.33 -10.32
N ASP A 66 12.49 -4.22 -11.29
CA ASP A 66 12.20 -3.89 -12.68
C ASP A 66 10.74 -3.41 -12.91
N LEU A 67 9.80 -3.81 -12.05
CA LEU A 67 8.37 -3.51 -12.15
C LEU A 67 7.87 -2.51 -11.11
N VAL A 68 8.42 -2.56 -9.90
CA VAL A 68 7.93 -1.81 -8.75
C VAL A 68 9.04 -1.08 -8.00
N ILE A 69 8.67 -0.03 -7.28
CA ILE A 69 9.56 0.68 -6.34
C ILE A 69 8.85 0.95 -5.02
N PRO A 70 9.57 0.99 -3.88
CA PRO A 70 8.97 1.39 -2.62
C PRO A 70 8.65 2.89 -2.63
N VAL A 71 7.52 3.26 -2.03
CA VAL A 71 7.08 4.64 -1.88
C VAL A 71 7.08 5.03 -0.40
N LYS A 72 7.82 6.08 -0.06
CA LYS A 72 7.80 6.72 1.26
C LYS A 72 7.36 8.17 1.20
N THR A 73 7.48 8.79 0.04
CA THR A 73 7.16 10.20 -0.21
C THR A 73 6.39 10.37 -1.52
N THR A 74 5.74 11.50 -1.69
CA THR A 74 5.06 11.84 -2.96
C THR A 74 6.04 11.96 -4.14
N ALA A 75 7.30 12.30 -3.87
CA ALA A 75 8.35 12.32 -4.89
C ALA A 75 8.62 10.91 -5.45
N ASP A 76 8.52 9.87 -4.62
CA ASP A 76 8.67 8.48 -5.07
C ASP A 76 7.56 8.07 -6.03
N ILE A 77 6.33 8.56 -5.83
CA ILE A 77 5.21 8.31 -6.76
C ILE A 77 5.50 8.92 -8.14
N ARG A 78 6.00 10.16 -8.17
CA ARG A 78 6.38 10.80 -9.43
C ARG A 78 7.51 10.04 -10.12
N ARG A 79 8.51 9.62 -9.35
CA ARG A 79 9.61 8.79 -9.86
C ARG A 79 9.12 7.45 -10.42
N ALA A 80 8.13 6.80 -9.78
CA ALA A 80 7.49 5.59 -10.31
C ALA A 80 6.90 5.84 -11.70
N LYS A 81 6.14 6.93 -11.86
CA LYS A 81 5.57 7.35 -13.13
C LYS A 81 6.64 7.55 -14.21
N GLU A 82 7.67 8.31 -13.90
CA GLU A 82 8.78 8.62 -14.81
C GLU A 82 9.53 7.36 -15.26
N GLN A 83 9.67 6.38 -14.37
CA GLN A 83 10.34 5.10 -14.65
C GLN A 83 9.43 4.06 -15.29
N GLY A 84 8.14 4.33 -15.48
CA GLY A 84 7.17 3.36 -15.97
C GLY A 84 6.98 2.16 -15.03
N LYS A 85 7.13 2.37 -13.72
CA LYS A 85 6.95 1.37 -12.66
C LYS A 85 5.74 1.70 -11.80
N THR A 86 5.31 0.74 -10.99
CA THR A 86 4.28 0.99 -9.98
C THR A 86 4.92 1.21 -8.61
N GLY A 87 4.58 2.31 -7.95
CA GLY A 87 4.99 2.62 -6.60
C GLY A 87 4.19 1.82 -5.57
N ILE A 88 4.85 1.20 -4.60
CA ILE A 88 4.22 0.43 -3.54
C ILE A 88 4.24 1.24 -2.24
N ILE A 89 3.05 1.62 -1.78
CA ILE A 89 2.82 2.28 -0.50
C ILE A 89 2.41 1.19 0.50
N PHE A 90 3.11 1.04 1.61
CA PHE A 90 2.65 0.14 2.66
C PHE A 90 1.48 0.75 3.43
N GLY A 91 0.43 -0.04 3.60
CA GLY A 91 -0.75 0.38 4.35
C GLY A 91 -1.28 -0.68 5.30
N PHE A 92 -1.99 -0.21 6.30
CA PHE A 92 -2.74 -1.02 7.25
C PHE A 92 -4.23 -0.89 6.98
N GLN A 93 -4.93 -1.99 7.00
CA GLN A 93 -6.38 -2.00 6.86
C GLN A 93 -7.10 -1.70 8.19
N ASN A 94 -6.43 -1.89 9.31
CA ASN A 94 -6.86 -1.39 10.62
C ASN A 94 -5.65 -1.01 11.48
N ALA A 95 -5.92 -0.47 12.68
CA ALA A 95 -4.87 0.03 13.58
C ALA A 95 -4.34 -1.03 14.56
N HIS A 96 -4.69 -2.31 14.39
CA HIS A 96 -4.36 -3.37 15.35
C HIS A 96 -2.84 -3.55 15.53
N ALA A 97 -2.06 -3.32 14.46
CA ALA A 97 -0.60 -3.41 14.52
C ALA A 97 0.06 -2.41 15.48
N PHE A 98 -0.62 -1.31 15.80
CA PHE A 98 -0.12 -0.33 16.78
C PHE A 98 -0.28 -0.82 18.22
N GLU A 99 -1.12 -1.84 18.45
CA GLU A 99 -1.48 -2.33 19.77
C GLU A 99 -1.92 -1.13 20.65
N ASP A 100 -1.53 -1.08 21.90
CA ASP A 100 -1.79 0.06 22.80
C ASP A 100 -0.56 1.01 22.91
N GLN A 101 0.30 1.01 21.89
CA GLN A 101 1.59 1.73 21.93
C GLN A 101 1.65 2.82 20.87
N LEU A 102 1.41 4.07 21.25
CA LEU A 102 1.51 5.21 20.33
C LEU A 102 2.90 5.35 19.68
N GLY A 103 3.96 4.94 20.37
CA GLY A 103 5.31 4.95 19.81
C GLY A 103 5.48 4.05 18.57
N TYR A 104 4.63 3.04 18.39
CA TYR A 104 4.69 2.17 17.22
C TYR A 104 4.30 2.88 15.93
N VAL A 105 3.51 3.94 16.00
CA VAL A 105 3.15 4.78 14.84
C VAL A 105 4.41 5.33 14.17
N GLU A 106 5.33 5.88 14.97
CA GLU A 106 6.60 6.42 14.46
C GLU A 106 7.48 5.31 13.88
N ILE A 107 7.56 4.17 14.54
CA ILE A 107 8.34 3.02 14.06
C ILE A 107 7.83 2.56 12.68
N PHE A 108 6.53 2.35 12.55
CA PHE A 108 5.95 1.93 11.28
C PHE A 108 6.08 3.00 10.19
N LYS A 109 5.98 4.28 10.55
CA LYS A 109 6.25 5.38 9.62
C LYS A 109 7.68 5.31 9.07
N GLN A 110 8.66 5.08 9.91
CA GLN A 110 10.06 4.94 9.48
C GLN A 110 10.26 3.70 8.60
N LEU A 111 9.54 2.61 8.83
CA LEU A 111 9.54 1.42 7.99
C LEU A 111 8.85 1.62 6.63
N GLY A 112 8.19 2.75 6.41
CA GLY A 112 7.58 3.10 5.13
C GLY A 112 6.07 2.93 5.07
N VAL A 113 5.41 2.68 6.20
CA VAL A 113 3.94 2.68 6.26
C VAL A 113 3.44 4.10 6.05
N GLY A 114 2.67 4.32 5.00
CA GLY A 114 2.14 5.62 4.61
C GLY A 114 0.66 5.82 4.91
N VAL A 115 -0.08 4.73 5.05
CA VAL A 115 -1.53 4.74 5.27
C VAL A 115 -1.87 3.78 6.40
N ALA A 116 -2.70 4.23 7.32
CA ALA A 116 -3.31 3.36 8.32
C ALA A 116 -4.80 3.70 8.38
N VAL A 117 -5.62 2.72 8.02
CA VAL A 117 -7.07 2.87 8.10
C VAL A 117 -7.49 2.45 9.51
N SER A 118 -8.15 3.35 10.24
CA SER A 118 -8.65 2.97 11.54
C SER A 118 -10.05 2.38 11.38
N TYR A 119 -11.07 3.05 11.57
CA TYR A 119 -12.39 2.49 11.88
C TYR A 119 -13.42 2.54 10.75
N THR A 120 -13.18 3.25 9.66
CA THR A 120 -14.23 3.73 8.76
C THR A 120 -15.00 2.63 8.04
N HIS A 121 -14.34 1.58 7.54
CA HIS A 121 -15.08 0.52 6.85
C HIS A 121 -15.41 -0.69 7.73
N LEU A 122 -14.85 -0.80 8.91
CA LEU A 122 -15.27 -1.83 9.89
C LEU A 122 -16.61 -1.43 10.54
N ARG A 123 -16.83 -0.13 10.78
CA ARG A 123 -18.10 0.37 11.33
C ARG A 123 -19.21 0.55 10.32
N ALA A 124 -18.93 0.56 9.03
CA ALA A 124 -19.97 0.65 8.01
C ALA A 124 -21.00 -0.49 8.06
N HIS A 125 -20.66 -1.58 8.74
CA HIS A 125 -21.51 -2.76 8.94
C HIS A 125 -21.98 -2.94 10.39
N GLU A 126 -21.59 -2.07 11.32
CA GLU A 126 -22.09 -2.09 12.69
C GLU A 126 -23.53 -1.58 12.72
N THR A 127 -24.40 -2.28 13.44
CA THR A 127 -25.75 -1.82 13.75
C THR A 127 -25.73 -0.94 15.00
N GLU A 128 -26.77 -0.11 15.22
CA GLU A 128 -26.90 0.68 16.45
C GLU A 128 -26.87 -0.17 17.73
N ALA A 129 -27.13 -1.48 17.62
CA ALA A 129 -27.09 -2.43 18.73
C ALA A 129 -25.65 -2.80 19.12
N ASP A 130 -24.66 -2.50 18.29
CA ASP A 130 -23.23 -2.80 18.51
C ASP A 130 -22.49 -1.58 19.12
N LEU A 131 -23.20 -0.47 19.34
CA LEU A 131 -22.73 0.75 19.99
C LEU A 131 -23.23 0.85 21.42
#